data_7bd43d22079165c9e720f2e332d96070
#
_entry.id   7bd43d22079165c9e720f2e332d96070
#
_cell.length_a   1.000
_cell.length_b   1.000
_cell.length_c   1.000
_cell.angle_alpha   90.00
_cell.angle_beta   90.00
_cell.angle_gamma   90.00
#
_symmetry.space_group_name_H-M   'P 1'
#
loop_
_entity.id
_entity.type
_entity.pdbx_description
1 polymer ?
#
loop_
_entity_poly.entity_id
_entity_poly.type
_entity_poly.pdbx_seq_one_letter_code
_entity_poly.pdbx_strand_id
1 'polypeptide(L)'
;MKRYDKYDELYLLEAIQDAGLKNVQVIASDEIRQKMIDKFVDFSLNKSDERIFLNFKEPTNVYYKNSYCLQVLKNNPQKGKFYLFAEESKSCLVLNNWGEVLEILENLPYMNVYILDELLSYVISVTEEDNMIFTGIELNEKFRNYKE
;
A
#
# COMPACT_ATOMS: atom_id res chain seq x y z
N MET A 1 20.49 0.88 -9.49
CA MET A 1 20.57 0.95 -8.02
C MET A 1 19.27 1.54 -7.46
N LYS A 2 18.71 0.88 -6.47
CA LYS A 2 17.49 1.37 -5.84
C LYS A 2 17.80 2.52 -4.89
N ARG A 3 17.00 3.58 -5.00
CA ARG A 3 17.16 4.76 -4.19
C ARG A 3 16.05 4.80 -3.15
N TYR A 4 16.41 5.02 -1.89
CA TYR A 4 15.44 5.11 -0.81
C TYR A 4 15.39 6.52 -0.26
N ASP A 5 14.18 6.99 -0.01
CA ASP A 5 13.97 8.29 0.61
C ASP A 5 13.94 8.10 2.13
N LYS A 6 14.80 8.80 2.83
CA LYS A 6 14.87 8.70 4.29
C LYS A 6 13.59 9.17 4.98
N TYR A 7 12.81 10.05 4.35
CA TYR A 7 11.56 10.50 4.93
C TYR A 7 10.48 9.43 4.86
N ASP A 8 10.44 8.65 3.80
CA ASP A 8 9.52 7.51 3.72
C ASP A 8 9.78 6.54 4.85
N GLU A 9 11.05 6.23 5.08
CA GLU A 9 11.45 5.34 6.16
C GLU A 9 11.06 5.89 7.52
N LEU A 10 11.35 7.16 7.76
CA LEU A 10 11.07 7.83 9.02
C LEU A 10 9.56 7.85 9.30
N TYR A 11 8.75 8.21 8.33
CA TYR A 11 7.31 8.28 8.50
C TYR A 11 6.69 6.93 8.82
N LEU A 12 7.17 5.85 8.18
CA LEU A 12 6.70 4.51 8.50
C LEU A 12 6.98 4.14 9.95
N LEU A 13 8.21 4.39 10.41
CA LEU A 13 8.60 4.03 11.77
C LEU A 13 7.88 4.90 12.81
N GLU A 14 7.70 6.18 12.52
CA GLU A 14 6.95 7.07 13.40
C GLU A 14 5.47 6.66 13.49
N ALA A 15 4.89 6.17 12.40
CA ALA A 15 3.50 5.74 12.38
C ALA A 15 3.25 4.58 13.34
N ILE A 16 4.20 3.67 13.49
CA ILE A 16 4.09 2.57 14.45
C ILE A 16 3.96 3.14 15.86
N GLN A 17 4.81 4.09 16.19
CA GLN A 17 4.83 4.71 17.51
C GLN A 17 3.58 5.53 17.76
N ASP A 18 3.18 6.35 16.78
CA ASP A 18 2.01 7.22 16.90
C ASP A 18 0.70 6.42 16.99
N ALA A 19 0.66 5.26 16.33
CA ALA A 19 -0.49 4.35 16.40
C ALA A 19 -0.51 3.55 17.70
N GLY A 20 0.56 3.58 18.48
CA GLY A 20 0.65 2.82 19.74
C GLY A 20 0.76 1.32 19.56
N LEU A 21 1.22 0.87 18.39
CA LEU A 21 1.35 -0.56 18.10
C LEU A 21 2.65 -1.11 18.70
N LYS A 22 2.56 -2.24 19.38
CA LYS A 22 3.71 -2.80 20.13
C LYS A 22 4.32 -4.04 19.51
N ASN A 23 3.56 -4.76 18.69
CA ASN A 23 3.98 -6.05 18.17
C ASN A 23 4.14 -6.05 16.64
N VAL A 24 4.58 -4.93 16.10
CA VAL A 24 4.82 -4.80 14.66
C VAL A 24 6.24 -5.24 14.37
N GLN A 25 6.38 -6.26 13.54
CA GLN A 25 7.67 -6.69 13.05
C GLN A 25 8.09 -5.79 11.88
N VAL A 26 9.34 -5.39 11.85
CA VAL A 26 9.89 -4.58 10.76
C VAL A 26 10.96 -5.41 10.06
N ILE A 27 10.80 -5.61 8.76
CA ILE A 27 11.74 -6.37 7.93
C ILE A 27 12.24 -5.49 6.79
N ALA A 28 13.28 -5.93 6.11
CA ALA A 28 13.75 -5.23 4.90
C ALA A 28 12.70 -5.37 3.79
N SER A 29 12.48 -4.30 3.05
CA SER A 29 11.43 -4.27 2.01
C SER A 29 11.83 -4.95 0.71
N ASP A 30 13.12 -5.18 0.47
CA ASP A 30 13.63 -5.60 -0.84
C ASP A 30 12.98 -6.86 -1.37
N GLU A 31 12.90 -7.91 -0.56
CA GLU A 31 12.34 -9.19 -1.00
C GLU A 31 10.85 -9.11 -1.31
N ILE A 32 10.10 -8.47 -0.41
CA ILE A 32 8.65 -8.32 -0.61
C ILE A 32 8.37 -7.41 -1.81
N ARG A 33 9.15 -6.35 -1.94
CA ARG A 33 9.03 -5.41 -3.07
C ARG A 33 9.27 -6.14 -4.39
N GLN A 34 10.32 -6.96 -4.45
CA GLN A 34 10.63 -7.70 -5.68
C GLN A 34 9.54 -8.70 -6.02
N LYS A 35 9.01 -9.40 -5.04
CA LYS A 35 7.89 -10.34 -5.25
C LYS A 35 6.65 -9.63 -5.77
N MET A 36 6.36 -8.45 -5.24
CA MET A 36 5.26 -7.62 -5.72
C MET A 36 5.47 -7.20 -7.17
N ILE A 37 6.67 -6.74 -7.48
CA ILE A 37 7.01 -6.31 -8.84
C ILE A 37 6.88 -7.48 -9.81
N ASP A 38 7.43 -8.63 -9.46
CA ASP A 38 7.39 -9.81 -10.34
C ASP A 38 5.96 -10.24 -10.63
N LYS A 39 5.07 -10.11 -9.68
CA LYS A 39 3.70 -10.60 -9.81
C LYS A 39 2.74 -9.57 -10.41
N PHE A 40 2.87 -8.31 -10.05
CA PHE A 40 1.83 -7.31 -10.33
C PHE A 40 2.29 -6.14 -11.21
N VAL A 41 3.56 -6.05 -11.56
CA VAL A 41 4.09 -4.83 -12.17
C VAL A 41 4.74 -5.13 -13.52
N ASP A 42 4.48 -4.25 -14.48
CA ASP A 42 5.17 -4.24 -15.78
C ASP A 42 5.56 -2.80 -16.10
N PHE A 43 6.82 -2.47 -15.90
CA PHE A 43 7.32 -1.09 -16.09
C PHE A 43 7.25 -0.61 -17.54
N SER A 44 6.95 -1.48 -18.49
CA SER A 44 6.74 -1.04 -19.87
C SER A 44 5.39 -0.35 -20.08
N LEU A 45 4.47 -0.48 -19.13
CA LEU A 45 3.13 0.11 -19.24
C LEU A 45 3.16 1.63 -19.18
N ASN A 46 4.06 2.18 -18.36
CA ASN A 46 4.22 3.63 -18.24
C ASN A 46 5.70 3.97 -18.16
N LYS A 47 6.36 3.95 -19.31
CA LYS A 47 7.83 4.09 -19.40
C LYS A 47 8.35 5.44 -18.92
N SER A 48 7.52 6.47 -18.94
CA SER A 48 7.94 7.80 -18.51
C SER A 48 7.88 8.00 -17.01
N ASP A 49 7.32 7.05 -16.26
CA ASP A 49 7.15 7.16 -14.83
C ASP A 49 7.44 5.82 -14.15
N GLU A 50 8.47 5.80 -13.29
CA GLU A 50 8.93 4.59 -12.63
C GLU A 50 8.18 4.25 -11.34
N ARG A 51 7.20 5.05 -10.94
CA ARG A 51 6.41 4.74 -9.75
C ARG A 51 5.66 3.44 -9.97
N ILE A 52 5.73 2.58 -8.97
CA ILE A 52 5.21 1.21 -9.10
C ILE A 52 3.73 1.19 -9.40
N PHE A 53 2.94 2.00 -8.67
CA PHE A 53 1.48 1.96 -8.81
C PHE A 53 0.97 2.40 -10.19
N LEU A 54 1.78 3.11 -10.96
CA LEU A 54 1.42 3.49 -12.33
C LEU A 54 1.71 2.38 -13.34
N ASN A 55 2.30 1.30 -12.90
CA ASN A 55 2.73 0.19 -13.75
C ASN A 55 2.13 -1.16 -13.34
N PHE A 56 1.01 -1.14 -12.63
CA PHE A 56 0.31 -2.39 -12.28
C PHE A 56 -0.29 -3.04 -13.53
N LYS A 57 -0.14 -4.35 -13.62
CA LYS A 57 -0.75 -5.16 -14.68
C LYS A 57 -2.26 -5.22 -14.50
N GLU A 58 -2.95 -5.52 -15.57
CA GLU A 58 -4.39 -5.77 -15.51
C GLU A 58 -4.70 -7.04 -14.68
N PRO A 59 -5.84 -7.10 -13.99
CA PRO A 59 -6.82 -6.02 -13.90
C PRO A 59 -6.40 -4.98 -12.85
N THR A 60 -6.51 -3.71 -13.20
CA THR A 60 -6.20 -2.60 -12.32
C THR A 60 -7.43 -1.74 -12.12
N ASN A 61 -7.71 -1.41 -10.88
CA ASN A 61 -8.84 -0.56 -10.52
C ASN A 61 -8.32 0.69 -9.83
N VAL A 62 -8.94 1.82 -10.10
CA VAL A 62 -8.51 3.10 -9.57
C VAL A 62 -9.69 3.82 -8.92
N TYR A 63 -9.46 4.34 -7.72
CA TYR A 63 -10.39 5.22 -7.03
C TYR A 63 -9.72 6.57 -6.86
N TYR A 64 -10.43 7.63 -7.24
CA TYR A 64 -9.86 8.98 -7.25
C TYR A 64 -10.41 9.92 -6.18
N LYS A 65 -11.30 9.45 -5.34
CA LYS A 65 -11.94 10.33 -4.35
C LYS A 65 -10.99 10.66 -3.20
N ASN A 66 -10.65 11.91 -3.09
CA ASN A 66 -9.85 12.41 -1.97
C ASN A 66 -10.56 12.14 -0.65
N SER A 67 -9.77 11.79 0.36
CA SER A 67 -10.25 11.53 1.73
C SER A 67 -11.14 10.32 1.88
N TYR A 68 -11.38 9.57 0.80
CA TYR A 68 -12.22 8.38 0.89
C TYR A 68 -11.45 7.06 0.91
N CYS A 69 -10.15 7.08 0.62
CA CYS A 69 -9.38 5.83 0.58
C CYS A 69 -9.47 5.07 1.90
N LEU A 70 -9.21 5.74 3.00
CA LEU A 70 -9.27 5.10 4.32
C LEU A 70 -10.68 4.58 4.61
N GLN A 71 -11.71 5.33 4.23
CA GLN A 71 -13.09 4.90 4.43
C GLN A 71 -13.43 3.67 3.59
N VAL A 72 -12.98 3.63 2.34
CA VAL A 72 -13.16 2.45 1.48
C VAL A 72 -12.50 1.23 2.13
N LEU A 73 -11.28 1.39 2.63
CA LEU A 73 -10.57 0.30 3.28
C LEU A 73 -11.25 -0.14 4.58
N LYS A 74 -11.76 0.80 5.38
CA LYS A 74 -12.52 0.47 6.58
C LYS A 74 -13.78 -0.34 6.28
N ASN A 75 -14.43 -0.05 5.16
CA ASN A 75 -15.66 -0.72 4.78
C ASN A 75 -15.44 -2.01 3.98
N ASN A 76 -14.19 -2.38 3.75
CA ASN A 76 -13.83 -3.61 3.04
C ASN A 76 -12.77 -4.37 3.83
N PRO A 77 -13.09 -4.81 5.07
CA PRO A 77 -12.10 -5.47 5.92
C PRO A 77 -11.57 -6.76 5.29
N GLN A 78 -10.28 -6.96 5.43
CA GLN A 78 -9.58 -8.12 4.93
C GLN A 78 -9.06 -8.96 6.10
N LYS A 79 -8.88 -10.26 5.87
CA LYS A 79 -8.43 -11.18 6.90
C LYS A 79 -6.96 -11.52 6.72
N GLY A 80 -6.29 -11.86 7.83
CA GLY A 80 -4.93 -12.35 7.82
C GLY A 80 -3.92 -11.28 8.19
N LYS A 81 -2.69 -11.55 7.82
CA LYS A 81 -1.56 -10.64 8.03
C LYS A 81 -1.26 -9.87 6.76
N PHE A 82 -0.55 -8.76 6.92
CA PHE A 82 -0.28 -7.85 5.80
C PHE A 82 1.14 -7.33 5.84
N TYR A 83 1.64 -7.02 4.65
CA TYR A 83 2.88 -6.27 4.47
C TYR A 83 2.52 -4.85 4.05
N LEU A 84 3.19 -3.86 4.63
CA LEU A 84 3.01 -2.47 4.25
C LEU A 84 4.36 -1.79 4.15
N PHE A 85 4.63 -1.19 3.00
CA PHE A 85 5.86 -0.42 2.81
C PHE A 85 5.59 0.78 1.89
N ALA A 86 6.49 1.75 1.93
CA ALA A 86 6.37 2.95 1.11
C ALA A 86 7.19 2.81 -0.17
N GLU A 87 6.91 3.66 -1.14
CA GLU A 87 7.58 3.64 -2.46
C GLU A 87 9.10 3.57 -2.32
N GLU A 88 9.65 4.32 -1.38
CA GLU A 88 11.11 4.45 -1.21
C GLU A 88 11.59 4.06 0.18
N SER A 89 10.82 3.26 0.93
CA SER A 89 11.27 2.83 2.25
C SER A 89 12.17 1.60 2.19
N LYS A 90 13.17 1.56 3.07
CA LYS A 90 14.00 0.36 3.27
C LYS A 90 13.24 -0.72 4.02
N SER A 91 12.32 -0.30 4.87
CA SER A 91 11.59 -1.19 5.76
C SER A 91 10.22 -1.52 5.24
N CYS A 92 9.76 -2.71 5.61
CA CYS A 92 8.42 -3.18 5.39
C CYS A 92 7.85 -3.58 6.74
N LEU A 93 6.64 -3.13 7.03
CA LEU A 93 5.94 -3.48 8.27
C LEU A 93 5.19 -4.78 8.05
N VAL A 94 5.29 -5.70 9.03
CA VAL A 94 4.49 -6.91 9.04
C VAL A 94 3.38 -6.68 10.07
N LEU A 95 2.16 -6.53 9.57
CA LEU A 95 1.00 -6.17 10.40
C LEU A 95 0.14 -7.40 10.65
N ASN A 96 -0.37 -7.52 11.85
CA ASN A 96 -1.01 -8.76 12.31
C ASN A 96 -2.47 -8.88 11.88
N ASN A 97 -3.10 -7.77 11.54
CA ASN A 97 -4.49 -7.75 11.14
C ASN A 97 -4.83 -6.46 10.40
N TRP A 98 -6.05 -6.41 9.86
CA TRP A 98 -6.51 -5.25 9.08
C TRP A 98 -6.61 -3.98 9.93
N GLY A 99 -6.98 -4.12 11.21
CA GLY A 99 -7.05 -2.99 12.13
C GLY A 99 -5.72 -2.27 12.25
N GLU A 100 -4.60 -3.02 12.30
CA GLU A 100 -3.27 -2.42 12.34
C GLU A 100 -2.93 -1.70 11.03
N VAL A 101 -3.35 -2.24 9.89
CA VAL A 101 -3.17 -1.55 8.60
C VAL A 101 -3.84 -0.18 8.65
N LEU A 102 -5.09 -0.13 9.11
CA LEU A 102 -5.85 1.11 9.19
C LEU A 102 -5.20 2.10 10.17
N GLU A 103 -4.71 1.61 11.31
CA GLU A 103 -4.03 2.44 12.30
C GLU A 103 -2.76 3.07 11.72
N ILE A 104 -1.98 2.31 10.99
CA ILE A 104 -0.78 2.84 10.34
C ILE A 104 -1.19 3.91 9.31
N LEU A 105 -2.16 3.63 8.47
CA LEU A 105 -2.59 4.59 7.45
C LEU A 105 -3.09 5.89 8.05
N GLU A 106 -3.79 5.84 9.18
CA GLU A 106 -4.27 7.04 9.86
C GLU A 106 -3.13 7.93 10.38
N ASN A 107 -1.98 7.33 10.64
CA ASN A 107 -0.83 8.04 11.21
C ASN A 107 0.28 8.33 10.18
N LEU A 108 0.01 8.09 8.91
CA LEU A 108 0.94 8.43 7.83
C LEU A 108 0.53 9.75 7.17
N PRO A 109 1.49 10.58 6.76
CA PRO A 109 1.17 11.70 5.89
C PRO A 109 0.79 11.17 4.49
N TYR A 110 0.37 12.05 3.60
CA TYR A 110 0.10 11.67 2.22
C TYR A 110 1.40 11.24 1.54
N MET A 111 1.49 9.97 1.25
CA MET A 111 2.67 9.37 0.62
C MET A 111 2.26 8.09 -0.10
N ASN A 112 3.12 7.62 -0.97
CA ASN A 112 2.82 6.41 -1.75
C ASN A 112 3.17 5.16 -0.93
N VAL A 113 2.16 4.37 -0.59
CA VAL A 113 2.35 3.14 0.17
C VAL A 113 1.70 1.95 -0.53
N TYR A 114 2.19 0.77 -0.21
CA TYR A 114 1.74 -0.50 -0.77
C TYR A 114 1.35 -1.45 0.35
N ILE A 115 0.19 -2.06 0.20
CA ILE A 115 -0.36 -3.02 1.15
C ILE A 115 -0.58 -4.33 0.40
N LEU A 116 0.02 -5.42 0.91
CA LEU A 116 -0.15 -6.75 0.34
C LEU A 116 -0.65 -7.70 1.42
N ASP A 117 -1.49 -8.65 1.04
CA ASP A 117 -1.82 -9.74 1.94
C ASP A 117 -0.62 -10.68 2.06
N GLU A 118 -0.63 -11.53 3.09
CA GLU A 118 0.48 -12.46 3.38
C GLU A 118 0.78 -13.40 2.22
N LEU A 119 -0.25 -13.80 1.48
CA LEU A 119 -0.13 -14.72 0.35
C LEU A 119 0.20 -14.01 -0.96
N LEU A 120 0.34 -12.70 -0.93
CA LEU A 120 0.60 -11.88 -2.12
C LEU A 120 -0.45 -12.11 -3.22
N SER A 121 -1.71 -12.22 -2.79
CA SER A 121 -2.84 -12.41 -3.72
C SER A 121 -3.25 -11.11 -4.40
N TYR A 122 -2.99 -9.99 -3.74
CA TYR A 122 -3.36 -8.67 -4.24
C TYR A 122 -2.41 -7.61 -3.69
N VAL A 123 -2.47 -6.43 -4.30
CA VAL A 123 -1.78 -5.24 -3.79
C VAL A 123 -2.73 -4.05 -3.87
N ILE A 124 -2.69 -3.23 -2.81
CA ILE A 124 -3.42 -1.96 -2.75
C ILE A 124 -2.38 -0.86 -2.55
N SER A 125 -2.39 0.14 -3.42
CA SER A 125 -1.57 1.33 -3.23
C SER A 125 -2.45 2.50 -2.84
N VAL A 126 -2.07 3.21 -1.78
CA VAL A 126 -2.64 4.51 -1.42
C VAL A 126 -1.58 5.55 -1.75
N THR A 127 -1.94 6.54 -2.55
CA THR A 127 -0.94 7.46 -3.10
C THR A 127 -0.90 8.78 -2.34
N GLU A 128 0.14 9.57 -2.61
CA GLU A 128 0.30 10.89 -1.99
C GLU A 128 -0.82 11.86 -2.36
N GLU A 129 -1.59 11.56 -3.40
CA GLU A 129 -2.75 12.37 -3.80
C GLU A 129 -4.04 11.81 -3.23
N ASP A 130 -3.95 10.87 -2.28
CA ASP A 130 -5.07 10.19 -1.67
C ASP A 130 -5.94 9.45 -2.70
N ASN A 131 -5.30 8.91 -3.72
CA ASN A 131 -5.92 8.00 -4.67
C ASN A 131 -5.62 6.57 -4.25
N MET A 132 -6.50 5.66 -4.60
CA MET A 132 -6.28 4.24 -4.35
C MET A 132 -6.23 3.49 -5.68
N ILE A 133 -5.14 2.77 -5.89
CA ILE A 133 -4.93 1.94 -7.08
C ILE A 133 -4.64 0.53 -6.60
N PHE A 134 -5.37 -0.44 -7.11
CA PHE A 134 -5.21 -1.81 -6.64
C PHE A 134 -5.41 -2.80 -7.77
N THR A 135 -4.83 -3.99 -7.60
CA THR A 135 -4.99 -5.11 -8.51
C THR A 135 -5.03 -6.42 -7.72
N GLY A 136 -5.75 -7.40 -8.23
CA GLY A 136 -5.86 -8.72 -7.59
C GLY A 136 -6.92 -8.81 -6.50
N ILE A 137 -7.60 -7.73 -6.17
CA ILE A 137 -8.64 -7.72 -5.14
C ILE A 137 -9.95 -7.19 -5.71
N GLU A 138 -11.06 -7.71 -5.21
CA GLU A 138 -12.38 -7.18 -5.51
C GLU A 138 -12.92 -6.51 -4.25
N LEU A 139 -13.23 -5.23 -4.37
CA LEU A 139 -13.84 -4.48 -3.30
C LEU A 139 -15.36 -4.49 -3.44
N ASN A 140 -16.05 -4.16 -2.36
CA ASN A 140 -17.49 -4.05 -2.35
C ASN A 140 -17.95 -3.13 -3.48
N GLU A 141 -18.92 -3.58 -4.26
CA GLU A 141 -19.43 -2.86 -5.42
C GLU A 141 -19.87 -1.43 -5.12
N LYS A 142 -20.43 -1.22 -3.94
CA LYS A 142 -20.82 0.11 -3.47
C LYS A 142 -19.65 1.11 -3.53
N PHE A 143 -18.43 0.66 -3.29
CA PHE A 143 -17.27 1.52 -3.28
C PHE A 143 -16.53 1.57 -4.61
N ARG A 144 -16.77 0.61 -5.49
CA ARG A 144 -16.21 0.64 -6.85
C ARG A 144 -16.71 1.83 -7.64
N ASN A 145 -17.91 2.31 -7.34
CA ASN A 145 -18.53 3.41 -8.05
C ASN A 145 -18.19 4.77 -7.47
N TYR A 146 -17.28 4.81 -6.52
CA TYR A 146 -16.85 6.05 -5.85
C TYR A 146 -15.83 6.84 -6.64
N LYS A 147 -15.62 6.57 -7.87
CA LYS A 147 -14.70 7.33 -8.73
C LYS A 147 -15.43 8.44 -9.44
N GLU A 148 -14.80 9.56 -9.59
CA GLU A 148 -15.32 10.66 -10.37
C GLU A 148 -15.05 10.44 -11.82
#